data_7b8138cc09d860c39597d6897eb87542
#
_entry.id   7b8138cc09d860c39597d6897eb87542
#
_cell.length_a   1.000
_cell.length_b   1.000
_cell.length_c   1.000
_cell.angle_alpha   90.00
_cell.angle_beta   90.00
_cell.angle_gamma   90.00
#
_symmetry.space_group_name_H-M   'P 1'
#
loop_
_entity.id
_entity.type
_entity.pdbx_description
1 polymer ?
#
loop_
_entity_poly.entity_id
_entity_poly.type
_entity_poly.pdbx_seq_one_letter_code
_entity_poly.pdbx_strand_id
1 'polypeptide(L)'
;MKFGSSARLDATPPTLTDTLRSLVRTPSRVTLLGSTGSIGTQAIQVIEHLARLAGTTVDAEDAPLKVAALSAGSRSLELLAQQAVQVRAELVATSGTAQDAQRLQEYLDAAARSVGISGYSPRIVWGER
;
A
#
# COMPACT_ATOMS: atom_id res chain seq x y z
N MET A 1 32.19 -12.53 -0.24
CA MET A 1 31.42 -12.82 0.50
C MET A 1 31.08 -14.08 0.43
N LYS A 2 30.94 -14.62 1.14
CA LYS A 2 30.61 -15.74 1.09
C LYS A 2 29.45 -15.96 1.42
N PHE A 3 28.64 -15.37 0.93
CA PHE A 3 27.52 -15.62 1.35
C PHE A 3 27.23 -16.76 1.33
N GLY A 4 27.63 -17.27 0.87
CA GLY A 4 27.18 -18.29 0.83
C GLY A 4 27.55 -19.15 1.76
N SER A 5 28.17 -19.11 2.31
CA SER A 5 28.54 -19.97 3.13
C SER A 5 28.01 -21.27 2.82
N SER A 6 28.71 -22.21 2.87
CA SER A 6 28.23 -23.50 2.58
C SER A 6 27.19 -23.95 3.49
N ALA A 7 27.16 -23.42 4.65
CA ALA A 7 26.12 -23.85 5.56
C ALA A 7 24.77 -23.58 4.98
N ARG A 8 24.67 -22.58 4.16
CA ARG A 8 23.45 -22.32 3.66
C ARG A 8 23.06 -23.25 2.63
N LEU A 9 23.93 -23.84 1.97
CA LEU A 9 23.59 -24.74 0.87
C LEU A 9 22.86 -25.98 1.37
N ASP A 10 23.14 -26.38 2.59
CA ASP A 10 22.47 -27.55 3.11
C ASP A 10 21.22 -27.22 3.84
N ALA A 11 20.98 -25.99 4.08
CA ALA A 11 19.83 -25.62 4.87
C ALA A 11 18.56 -25.70 4.06
N THR A 12 17.49 -26.03 4.72
CA THR A 12 16.18 -25.93 4.11
C THR A 12 15.94 -24.48 3.76
N PRO A 13 15.47 -24.16 2.58
CA PRO A 13 15.18 -22.78 2.25
C PRO A 13 14.20 -22.18 3.24
N PRO A 14 14.29 -20.92 3.56
CA PRO A 14 13.36 -20.30 4.48
C PRO A 14 11.95 -20.38 3.91
N THR A 15 10.98 -20.60 4.76
CA THR A 15 9.60 -20.63 4.33
C THR A 15 9.15 -19.20 4.06
N LEU A 16 8.04 -19.07 3.37
CA LEU A 16 7.46 -17.75 3.15
C LEU A 16 7.16 -17.10 4.50
N THR A 17 6.69 -17.86 5.48
CA THR A 17 6.41 -17.32 6.80
C THR A 17 7.67 -16.76 7.45
N ASP A 18 8.79 -17.45 7.34
CA ASP A 18 10.04 -16.95 7.91
C ASP A 18 10.49 -15.67 7.23
N THR A 19 10.33 -15.58 5.91
CA THR A 19 10.67 -14.38 5.19
C THR A 19 9.78 -13.22 5.63
N LEU A 20 8.49 -13.48 5.81
CA LEU A 20 7.57 -12.44 6.24
C LEU A 20 7.86 -11.98 7.66
N ARG A 21 8.25 -12.87 8.54
CA ARG A 21 8.63 -12.49 9.89
C ARG A 21 9.84 -11.58 9.88
N SER A 22 10.78 -11.83 8.97
CA SER A 22 11.94 -10.98 8.83
C SER A 22 11.52 -9.58 8.39
N LEU A 23 10.54 -9.46 7.49
CA LEU A 23 10.03 -8.17 7.06
C LEU A 23 9.30 -7.45 8.19
N VAL A 24 8.62 -8.19 9.04
CA VAL A 24 7.91 -7.57 10.15
C VAL A 24 8.86 -6.89 11.12
N ARG A 25 10.05 -7.47 11.34
CA ARG A 25 10.97 -6.86 12.25
C ARG A 25 11.44 -5.52 11.77
N THR A 26 11.55 -5.31 10.44
CA THR A 26 11.90 -4.03 9.87
C THR A 26 10.95 -3.81 8.72
N PRO A 27 9.70 -3.51 9.01
CA PRO A 27 8.71 -3.37 7.95
C PRO A 27 9.11 -2.27 6.98
N SER A 28 8.86 -2.52 5.72
CA SER A 28 9.18 -1.58 4.67
C SER A 28 8.00 -0.67 4.38
N ARG A 29 8.30 0.55 4.02
CA ARG A 29 7.28 1.49 3.60
C ARG A 29 7.43 1.67 2.11
N VAL A 30 6.35 1.64 1.38
CA VAL A 30 6.39 1.75 -0.08
C VAL A 30 5.53 2.90 -0.56
N THR A 31 5.93 3.47 -1.68
CA THR A 31 5.16 4.49 -2.37
C THR A 31 4.86 3.94 -3.76
N LEU A 32 3.60 3.97 -4.15
CA LEU A 32 3.20 3.47 -5.46
C LEU A 32 2.83 4.64 -6.36
N LEU A 33 3.60 4.81 -7.43
CA LEU A 33 3.33 5.83 -8.42
C LEU A 33 2.48 5.21 -9.52
N GLY A 34 1.42 5.90 -9.91
CA GLY A 34 0.51 5.34 -10.91
C GLY A 34 -0.24 4.14 -10.38
N SER A 35 -0.72 4.21 -9.14
CA SER A 35 -1.32 3.05 -8.49
C SER A 35 -2.57 2.53 -9.17
N THR A 36 -3.23 3.34 -9.97
CA THR A 36 -4.46 2.93 -10.64
C THR A 36 -4.20 2.22 -11.98
N GLY A 37 -2.95 2.16 -12.44
CA GLY A 37 -2.61 1.40 -13.63
C GLY A 37 -2.56 -0.09 -13.32
N SER A 38 -2.36 -0.90 -14.35
CA SER A 38 -2.40 -2.36 -14.16
C SER A 38 -1.32 -2.87 -13.21
N ILE A 39 -0.12 -2.32 -13.30
CA ILE A 39 0.96 -2.77 -12.43
C ILE A 39 0.69 -2.31 -10.99
N GLY A 40 0.23 -1.07 -10.82
CA GLY A 40 -0.09 -0.56 -9.49
C GLY A 40 -1.21 -1.35 -8.83
N THR A 41 -2.23 -1.71 -9.60
CA THR A 41 -3.34 -2.50 -9.09
C THR A 41 -2.85 -3.88 -8.62
N GLN A 42 -1.97 -4.49 -9.39
CA GLN A 42 -1.40 -5.78 -9.00
C GLN A 42 -0.53 -5.65 -7.75
N ALA A 43 0.22 -4.55 -7.64
CA ALA A 43 1.05 -4.33 -6.47
C ALA A 43 0.21 -4.25 -5.20
N ILE A 44 -0.95 -3.61 -5.27
CA ILE A 44 -1.84 -3.52 -4.12
C ILE A 44 -2.35 -4.90 -3.73
N GLN A 45 -2.68 -5.74 -4.71
CA GLN A 45 -3.13 -7.09 -4.42
C GLN A 45 -2.03 -7.90 -3.73
N VAL A 46 -0.78 -7.72 -4.16
CA VAL A 46 0.35 -8.40 -3.53
C VAL A 46 0.53 -7.94 -2.09
N ILE A 47 0.43 -6.63 -1.86
CA ILE A 47 0.58 -6.09 -0.51
C ILE A 47 -0.46 -6.67 0.43
N GLU A 48 -1.71 -6.75 -0.01
CA GLU A 48 -2.76 -7.34 0.81
C GLU A 48 -2.52 -8.83 1.04
N HIS A 49 -2.08 -9.52 0.02
CA HIS A 49 -1.82 -10.95 0.13
C HIS A 49 -0.69 -11.23 1.13
N LEU A 50 0.38 -10.42 1.09
CA LEU A 50 1.48 -10.57 2.02
C LEU A 50 1.03 -10.32 3.46
N ALA A 51 0.16 -9.35 3.68
CA ALA A 51 -0.37 -9.12 5.02
C ALA A 51 -1.14 -10.33 5.52
N ARG A 52 -1.97 -10.92 4.66
CA ARG A 52 -2.74 -12.10 5.06
C ARG A 52 -1.81 -13.28 5.35
N LEU A 53 -0.78 -13.48 4.54
CA LEU A 53 0.17 -14.57 4.77
C LEU A 53 0.93 -14.38 6.07
N ALA A 54 1.16 -13.14 6.47
CA ALA A 54 1.82 -12.86 7.74
C ALA A 54 0.85 -12.91 8.92
N GLY A 55 -0.42 -13.16 8.68
CA GLY A 55 -1.40 -13.24 9.74
C GLY A 55 -1.79 -11.88 10.30
N THR A 56 -1.69 -10.82 9.49
CA THR A 56 -1.97 -9.48 9.95
C THR A 56 -2.81 -8.74 8.90
N THR A 57 -3.01 -7.45 9.10
CA THR A 57 -3.74 -6.61 8.16
C THR A 57 -2.82 -5.53 7.62
N VAL A 58 -3.24 -4.88 6.54
CA VAL A 58 -2.40 -3.89 5.88
C VAL A 58 -2.14 -2.66 6.76
N ASP A 59 -3.03 -2.38 7.71
CA ASP A 59 -2.89 -1.21 8.57
C ASP A 59 -2.22 -1.53 9.91
N ALA A 60 -1.83 -2.76 10.15
CA ALA A 60 -1.20 -3.13 11.40
C ALA A 60 0.23 -2.62 11.44
N GLU A 61 0.71 -2.34 12.64
CA GLU A 61 2.08 -1.87 12.77
C GLU A 61 3.09 -2.90 12.29
N ASP A 62 2.76 -4.16 12.41
CA ASP A 62 3.65 -5.24 12.00
C ASP A 62 3.38 -5.75 10.60
N ALA A 63 2.65 -5.01 9.78
CA ALA A 63 2.42 -5.42 8.41
C ALA A 63 3.76 -5.47 7.65
N PRO A 64 3.96 -6.48 6.81
CA PRO A 64 5.24 -6.61 6.09
C PRO A 64 5.57 -5.42 5.21
N LEU A 65 4.55 -4.87 4.55
CA LEU A 65 4.72 -3.69 3.71
C LEU A 65 3.62 -2.70 4.06
N LYS A 66 4.01 -1.48 4.33
CA LYS A 66 3.05 -0.42 4.60
C LYS A 66 3.09 0.56 3.45
N VAL A 67 1.93 0.97 2.99
CA VAL A 67 1.86 1.92 1.89
C VAL A 67 1.88 3.32 2.46
N ALA A 68 2.99 4.01 2.27
CA ALA A 68 3.12 5.38 2.74
C ALA A 68 2.36 6.32 1.84
N ALA A 69 2.39 6.10 0.55
CA ALA A 69 1.77 7.03 -0.39
C ALA A 69 1.32 6.32 -1.67
N LEU A 70 0.23 6.82 -2.23
CA LEU A 70 -0.24 6.43 -3.55
C LEU A 70 -0.35 7.68 -4.40
N SER A 71 -0.09 7.56 -5.68
CA SER A 71 -0.32 8.67 -6.57
C SER A 71 -0.93 8.20 -7.88
N ALA A 72 -1.76 9.03 -8.48
CA ALA A 72 -2.35 8.77 -9.78
C ALA A 72 -2.82 10.07 -10.40
N GLY A 73 -3.11 10.04 -11.69
CA GLY A 73 -3.67 11.19 -12.39
C GLY A 73 -5.12 11.41 -12.03
N SER A 74 -5.69 12.49 -12.54
CA SER A 74 -7.04 12.89 -12.16
C SER A 74 -8.13 12.07 -12.84
N ARG A 75 -7.77 11.18 -13.74
CA ARG A 75 -8.78 10.38 -14.42
C ARG A 75 -9.32 9.21 -13.61
N SER A 76 -8.61 8.81 -12.58
CA SER A 76 -8.96 7.61 -11.82
C SER A 76 -9.10 7.92 -10.34
N LEU A 77 -9.72 9.04 -10.01
CA LEU A 77 -9.82 9.46 -8.61
C LEU A 77 -10.62 8.49 -7.76
N GLU A 78 -11.68 7.92 -8.31
CA GLU A 78 -12.48 6.99 -7.54
C GLU A 78 -11.70 5.72 -7.21
N LEU A 79 -11.00 5.17 -8.20
CA LEU A 79 -10.18 3.99 -7.97
C LEU A 79 -9.03 4.31 -7.01
N LEU A 80 -8.42 5.49 -7.16
CA LEU A 80 -7.36 5.91 -6.26
C LEU A 80 -7.86 5.97 -4.82
N ALA A 81 -9.07 6.49 -4.61
CA ALA A 81 -9.67 6.55 -3.28
C ALA A 81 -9.93 5.15 -2.73
N GLN A 82 -10.45 4.26 -3.56
CA GLN A 82 -10.70 2.89 -3.13
C GLN A 82 -9.40 2.20 -2.73
N GLN A 83 -8.35 2.39 -3.51
CA GLN A 83 -7.05 1.80 -3.20
C GLN A 83 -6.48 2.37 -1.90
N ALA A 84 -6.62 3.68 -1.69
CA ALA A 84 -6.10 4.31 -0.49
C ALA A 84 -6.77 3.75 0.75
N VAL A 85 -8.09 3.56 0.71
CA VAL A 85 -8.81 2.96 1.82
C VAL A 85 -8.40 1.50 2.01
N GLN A 86 -8.20 0.79 0.90
CA GLN A 86 -7.87 -0.61 0.93
C GLN A 86 -6.53 -0.86 1.63
N VAL A 87 -5.53 -0.02 1.40
CA VAL A 87 -4.21 -0.19 1.99
C VAL A 87 -3.90 0.81 3.09
N ARG A 88 -4.83 1.69 3.42
CA ARG A 88 -4.64 2.72 4.45
C ARG A 88 -3.42 3.59 4.19
N ALA A 89 -3.29 4.07 2.97
CA ALA A 89 -2.17 4.95 2.62
C ALA A 89 -2.20 6.22 3.46
N GLU A 90 -1.05 6.68 3.89
CA GLU A 90 -0.96 7.88 4.71
C GLU A 90 -1.06 9.14 3.89
N LEU A 91 -0.64 9.09 2.64
CA LEU A 91 -0.68 10.22 1.74
C LEU A 91 -1.20 9.78 0.39
N VAL A 92 -2.07 10.59 -0.21
CA VAL A 92 -2.62 10.31 -1.52
C VAL A 92 -2.41 11.54 -2.38
N ALA A 93 -1.79 11.36 -3.53
CA ALA A 93 -1.45 12.47 -4.40
C ALA A 93 -2.11 12.32 -5.76
N THR A 94 -2.56 13.44 -6.33
CA THR A 94 -3.06 13.44 -7.69
C THR A 94 -2.42 14.61 -8.44
N SER A 95 -2.18 14.43 -9.72
CA SER A 95 -1.63 15.49 -10.54
C SER A 95 -2.70 16.47 -11.01
N GLY A 96 -3.89 16.39 -10.47
CA GLY A 96 -4.98 17.25 -10.88
C GLY A 96 -5.01 18.59 -10.18
N THR A 97 -6.17 19.22 -10.18
CA THR A 97 -6.39 20.55 -9.63
C THR A 97 -6.89 20.48 -8.19
N ALA A 98 -7.08 21.64 -7.58
CA ALA A 98 -7.70 21.71 -6.26
C ALA A 98 -9.11 21.12 -6.28
N GLN A 99 -9.85 21.27 -7.38
CA GLN A 99 -11.15 20.65 -7.50
C GLN A 99 -11.04 19.13 -7.53
N ASP A 100 -10.04 18.61 -8.20
CA ASP A 100 -9.79 17.17 -8.21
C ASP A 100 -9.47 16.68 -6.80
N ALA A 101 -8.74 17.47 -6.03
CA ALA A 101 -8.44 17.09 -4.63
C ALA A 101 -9.72 17.03 -3.80
N GLN A 102 -10.66 17.95 -4.03
CA GLN A 102 -11.94 17.89 -3.34
C GLN A 102 -12.74 16.67 -3.75
N ARG A 103 -12.76 16.35 -5.04
CA ARG A 103 -13.44 15.15 -5.51
C ARG A 103 -12.81 13.89 -4.92
N LEU A 104 -11.48 13.88 -4.84
CA LEU A 104 -10.78 12.77 -4.23
C LEU A 104 -11.19 12.60 -2.77
N GLN A 105 -11.31 13.71 -2.03
CA GLN A 105 -11.74 13.64 -0.65
C GLN A 105 -13.15 13.05 -0.54
N GLU A 106 -14.04 13.44 -1.43
CA GLU A 106 -15.41 12.90 -1.43
C GLU A 106 -15.41 11.40 -1.72
N TYR A 107 -14.60 10.97 -2.68
CA TYR A 107 -14.49 9.54 -2.98
C TYR A 107 -13.87 8.77 -1.80
N LEU A 108 -12.90 9.38 -1.13
CA LEU A 108 -12.29 8.74 0.05
C LEU A 108 -13.32 8.55 1.17
N ASP A 109 -14.14 9.58 1.41
CA ASP A 109 -15.15 9.50 2.43
C ASP A 109 -16.19 8.43 2.08
N ALA A 110 -16.59 8.37 0.82
CA ALA A 110 -17.56 7.39 0.37
C ALA A 110 -16.99 5.97 0.44
N ALA A 111 -15.74 5.80 0.04
CA ALA A 111 -15.11 4.49 0.06
C ALA A 111 -14.94 4.00 1.50
N ALA A 112 -14.54 4.87 2.40
CA ALA A 112 -14.37 4.49 3.80
C ALA A 112 -15.71 4.10 4.41
N ARG A 113 -16.79 4.84 4.10
CA ARG A 113 -18.11 4.49 4.62
C ARG A 113 -18.58 3.16 4.08
N SER A 114 -18.31 2.87 2.81
CA SER A 114 -18.81 1.64 2.20
C SER A 114 -18.20 0.40 2.82
N VAL A 115 -17.03 0.50 3.43
CA VAL A 115 -16.39 -0.64 4.10
C VAL A 115 -16.40 -0.51 5.62
N GLY A 116 -17.13 0.48 6.14
CA GLY A 116 -17.30 0.61 7.58
C GLY A 116 -16.09 1.13 8.34
N ILE A 117 -15.22 1.89 7.68
CA ILE A 117 -14.04 2.43 8.32
C ILE A 117 -14.29 3.86 8.77
N SER A 118 -13.91 4.18 10.00
CA SER A 118 -13.99 5.54 10.48
C SER A 118 -12.59 5.96 10.93
N GLY A 119 -12.34 7.25 10.91
CA GLY A 119 -11.07 7.77 11.41
C GLY A 119 -9.92 7.72 10.42
N TYR A 120 -10.14 7.23 9.19
CA TYR A 120 -9.09 7.23 8.20
C TYR A 120 -9.11 8.59 7.49
N SER A 121 -8.03 9.33 7.58
CA SER A 121 -7.95 10.66 7.03
C SER A 121 -6.56 10.88 6.46
N PRO A 122 -6.30 10.42 5.24
CA PRO A 122 -4.97 10.57 4.67
C PRO A 122 -4.72 12.02 4.26
N ARG A 123 -3.47 12.38 4.16
CA ARG A 123 -3.09 13.67 3.66
C ARG A 123 -3.26 13.66 2.14
N ILE A 124 -3.87 14.68 1.58
CA ILE A 124 -4.07 14.78 0.15
C ILE A 124 -3.17 15.89 -0.39
N VAL A 125 -2.45 15.56 -1.46
CA VAL A 125 -1.56 16.49 -2.14
C VAL A 125 -1.97 16.53 -3.59
N TRP A 126 -1.93 17.71 -4.19
CA TRP A 126 -2.28 17.85 -5.60
C TRP A 126 -1.39 18.90 -6.24
N GLY A 127 -1.35 18.89 -7.56
CA GLY A 127 -0.60 19.91 -8.27
C GLY A 127 -0.36 19.51 -9.71
N GLU A 128 -0.15 20.53 -10.52
CA GLU A 128 0.21 20.30 -11.89
C GLU A 128 1.70 20.30 -11.96
N ARG A 129 2.24 19.62 -12.96
CA ARG A 129 3.63 19.53 -13.01
C ARG A 129 4.28 20.73 -13.38
#